data_03cf47d469379f42cc387268a6d4d60f
#
_entry.id   03cf47d469379f42cc387268a6d4d60f
#
_cell.length_a   1.000
_cell.length_b   1.000
_cell.length_c   1.000
_cell.angle_alpha   90.00
_cell.angle_beta   90.00
_cell.angle_gamma   90.00
#
_symmetry.space_group_name_H-M   'P 1'
#
loop_
_entity.id
_entity.type
_entity.pdbx_description
1 polymer ?
#
loop_
_entity_poly.entity_id
_entity_poly.type
_entity_poly.pdbx_seq_one_letter_code
_entity_poly.pdbx_strand_id
1 'polypeptide(L)'
;MKDYKYKMEEALHQVEQIRQTLRDLPPIPDSTNVYPTHRSSAVNLRNYVELRHKDLRELQVILSQLGLSSLGRLEAHVLETLDAVHFALLKMTDRKEVEELNQSPETEDSRKITEKNAMRLLGASSNSKRATRIMVTLPSEAGSDPQIIAEILDAGAEIIRINTAHDDRETWQNMAIIARAHEKKIRRKVMLAFDLAGPKLRIEEIRNCSGKSKSKIKVKIGDRLRVVNRTEQFAKESLAGEVLLADRAVFLAVSVGARVFIDDGAIASVVTHKEADSMEIEITHASPEGSKIALEKGVNLPDTILALGALSDDDIKNLDCILEYADIIELSFVRTKHDVKKLLALLRERSRLDVGIVIKIELVEAFKNLPQLLLALLEWERGGVMIARGDLAIEAGYLRLAEIQEEILWLCESAHIPVIWATEVLDQLSKSGHPSRAEVTDAAMSSRAECVMLNKGDYIAKSIEFLDSVLQDMSAHQNKKQSLLRRLNSWK
;
A
#
# COMPACT_ATOMS: atom_id res chain seq x y z
N MET A 1 47.43 6.37 9.34
CA MET A 1 47.00 7.57 10.08
C MET A 1 46.56 8.72 9.17
N LYS A 2 47.34 9.15 8.14
CA LYS A 2 46.90 10.26 7.25
C LYS A 2 45.62 9.99 6.49
N ASP A 3 45.43 8.79 5.97
CA ASP A 3 44.20 8.37 5.25
C ASP A 3 42.94 8.39 6.17
N TYR A 4 43.12 7.95 7.42
CA TYR A 4 42.01 7.92 8.39
C TYR A 4 41.57 9.34 8.81
N LYS A 5 42.54 10.26 9.01
CA LYS A 5 42.24 11.66 9.30
C LYS A 5 41.52 12.34 8.13
N TYR A 6 41.97 12.10 6.91
CA TYR A 6 41.34 12.61 5.70
C TYR A 6 39.86 12.16 5.60
N LYS A 7 39.61 10.87 5.78
CA LYS A 7 38.23 10.32 5.78
C LYS A 7 37.34 10.95 6.84
N MET A 8 37.85 11.22 8.04
CA MET A 8 37.08 11.89 9.09
C MET A 8 36.71 13.32 8.69
N GLU A 9 37.67 14.09 8.14
CA GLU A 9 37.43 15.47 7.70
C GLU A 9 36.46 15.52 6.53
N GLU A 10 36.54 14.60 5.58
CA GLU A 10 35.67 14.47 4.44
C GLU A 10 34.24 14.12 4.90
N ALA A 11 34.09 13.12 5.75
CA ALA A 11 32.78 12.75 6.31
C ALA A 11 32.14 13.90 7.10
N LEU A 12 32.95 14.61 7.91
CA LEU A 12 32.46 15.76 8.67
C LEU A 12 31.93 16.85 7.74
N HIS A 13 32.69 17.20 6.72
CA HIS A 13 32.29 18.21 5.75
C HIS A 13 30.99 17.83 5.01
N GLN A 14 30.87 16.59 4.53
CA GLN A 14 29.66 16.12 3.87
C GLN A 14 28.44 16.13 4.81
N VAL A 15 28.60 15.67 6.05
CA VAL A 15 27.51 15.67 7.07
C VAL A 15 27.10 17.11 7.41
N GLU A 16 28.04 18.04 7.56
CA GLU A 16 27.75 19.47 7.79
C GLU A 16 26.92 20.07 6.64
N GLN A 17 27.32 19.82 5.40
CA GLN A 17 26.59 20.29 4.22
C GLN A 17 25.15 19.72 4.17
N ILE A 18 24.99 18.43 4.44
CA ILE A 18 23.66 17.80 4.46
C ILE A 18 22.81 18.43 5.54
N ARG A 19 23.31 18.54 6.77
CA ARG A 19 22.60 19.16 7.90
C ARG A 19 22.17 20.60 7.59
N GLN A 20 23.05 21.40 7.01
CA GLN A 20 22.73 22.76 6.62
C GLN A 20 21.64 22.80 5.55
N THR A 21 21.75 21.98 4.51
CA THR A 21 20.71 21.85 3.47
C THR A 21 19.33 21.56 4.08
N LEU A 22 19.27 20.59 5.01
CA LEU A 22 17.98 20.20 5.63
C LEU A 22 17.41 21.26 6.56
N ARG A 23 18.26 22.02 7.27
CA ARG A 23 17.83 23.13 8.15
C ARG A 23 17.33 24.34 7.36
N ASP A 24 17.90 24.57 6.17
CA ASP A 24 17.53 25.69 5.30
C ASP A 24 16.28 25.41 4.45
N LEU A 25 15.69 24.21 4.55
CA LEU A 25 14.47 23.88 3.83
C LEU A 25 13.32 24.79 4.21
N PRO A 26 12.54 25.27 3.22
CA PRO A 26 11.37 26.09 3.49
C PRO A 26 10.35 25.36 4.37
N PRO A 27 9.48 26.08 5.09
CA PRO A 27 8.39 25.46 5.83
C PRO A 27 7.55 24.55 4.92
N ILE A 28 6.98 23.48 5.51
CA ILE A 28 6.09 22.59 4.76
C ILE A 28 4.89 23.41 4.27
N PRO A 29 4.57 23.38 2.98
CA PRO A 29 3.33 23.96 2.48
C PRO A 29 2.12 23.42 3.24
N ASP A 30 1.15 24.26 3.56
CA ASP A 30 -0.05 23.88 4.32
C ASP A 30 0.22 23.24 5.72
N SER A 31 1.38 23.52 6.33
CA SER A 31 1.77 22.96 7.65
C SER A 31 0.74 23.24 8.75
N THR A 32 -0.09 24.25 8.59
CA THR A 32 -1.21 24.57 9.51
C THR A 32 -2.31 23.51 9.50
N ASN A 33 -2.44 22.73 8.43
CA ASN A 33 -3.44 21.69 8.28
C ASN A 33 -2.97 20.34 8.84
N VAL A 34 -1.65 20.17 9.07
CA VAL A 34 -1.10 18.94 9.66
C VAL A 34 -1.66 18.74 11.06
N TYR A 35 -2.15 17.52 11.34
CA TYR A 35 -2.67 17.19 12.65
C TYR A 35 -1.60 17.43 13.74
N PRO A 36 -1.93 18.04 14.88
CA PRO A 36 -0.93 18.51 15.85
C PRO A 36 0.13 17.50 16.27
N THR A 37 -0.26 16.24 16.46
CA THR A 37 0.67 15.17 16.86
C THR A 37 1.54 14.64 15.70
N HIS A 38 1.26 15.05 14.46
CA HIS A 38 1.99 14.62 13.26
C HIS A 38 2.99 15.65 12.72
N ARG A 39 3.14 16.80 13.38
CA ARG A 39 4.02 17.88 12.90
C ARG A 39 5.48 17.46 12.80
N SER A 40 6.00 16.75 13.79
CA SER A 40 7.36 16.19 13.75
C SER A 40 7.51 15.16 12.62
N SER A 41 6.52 14.29 12.42
CA SER A 41 6.49 13.31 11.34
C SER A 41 6.53 13.96 9.95
N ALA A 42 5.78 15.06 9.76
CA ALA A 42 5.78 15.79 8.50
C ALA A 42 7.15 16.45 8.22
N VAL A 43 7.80 17.00 9.25
CA VAL A 43 9.16 17.56 9.14
C VAL A 43 10.16 16.48 8.81
N ASN A 44 10.09 15.32 9.50
CA ASN A 44 10.99 14.20 9.25
C ASN A 44 10.83 13.62 7.83
N LEU A 45 9.57 13.44 7.36
CA LEU A 45 9.30 13.05 5.97
C LEU A 45 9.92 14.01 4.96
N ARG A 46 9.73 15.32 5.12
CA ARG A 46 10.33 16.35 4.25
C ARG A 46 11.85 16.19 4.20
N ASN A 47 12.48 16.06 5.36
CA ASN A 47 13.93 15.92 5.48
C ASN A 47 14.41 14.63 4.83
N TYR A 48 13.67 13.53 4.99
CA TYR A 48 13.98 12.25 4.36
C TYR A 48 13.90 12.34 2.83
N VAL A 49 12.84 12.92 2.29
CA VAL A 49 12.67 13.09 0.84
C VAL A 49 13.82 13.91 0.25
N GLU A 50 14.18 15.04 0.89
CA GLU A 50 15.31 15.86 0.44
C GLU A 50 16.64 15.10 0.49
N LEU A 51 16.89 14.36 1.57
CA LEU A 51 18.08 13.56 1.72
C LEU A 51 18.21 12.51 0.60
N ARG A 52 17.10 11.90 0.18
CA ARG A 52 17.07 10.83 -0.83
C ARG A 52 17.26 11.33 -2.27
N HIS A 53 17.31 12.63 -2.50
CA HIS A 53 17.77 13.19 -3.76
C HIS A 53 19.30 13.11 -3.95
N LYS A 54 20.04 12.77 -2.89
CA LYS A 54 21.51 12.65 -2.92
C LYS A 54 21.94 11.17 -2.90
N ASP A 55 22.99 10.83 -3.62
CA ASP A 55 23.65 9.53 -3.48
C ASP A 55 24.62 9.59 -2.28
N LEU A 56 24.32 8.82 -1.26
CA LEU A 56 25.09 8.81 -0.02
C LEU A 56 25.93 7.54 0.17
N ARG A 57 26.05 6.68 -0.84
CA ARG A 57 26.72 5.38 -0.71
C ARG A 57 28.19 5.51 -0.33
N GLU A 58 28.89 6.50 -0.88
CA GLU A 58 30.29 6.77 -0.52
C GLU A 58 30.43 7.21 0.95
N LEU A 59 29.60 8.16 1.38
CA LEU A 59 29.55 8.60 2.77
C LEU A 59 29.21 7.43 3.72
N GLN A 60 28.28 6.55 3.34
CA GLN A 60 27.93 5.35 4.13
C GLN A 60 29.15 4.44 4.34
N VAL A 61 29.96 4.23 3.31
CA VAL A 61 31.18 3.42 3.40
C VAL A 61 32.19 4.08 4.35
N ILE A 62 32.43 5.39 4.23
CA ILE A 62 33.35 6.15 5.09
C ILE A 62 32.90 6.06 6.56
N LEU A 63 31.64 6.38 6.84
CA LEU A 63 31.09 6.32 8.20
C LEU A 63 31.17 4.93 8.82
N SER A 64 30.89 3.89 8.03
CA SER A 64 31.02 2.50 8.47
C SER A 64 32.45 2.12 8.81
N GLN A 65 33.45 2.56 8.01
CA GLN A 65 34.87 2.35 8.30
C GLN A 65 35.36 3.09 9.54
N LEU A 66 34.72 4.22 9.88
CA LEU A 66 34.97 4.97 11.11
C LEU A 66 34.26 4.38 12.35
N GLY A 67 33.47 3.31 12.18
CA GLY A 67 32.68 2.70 13.26
C GLY A 67 31.47 3.52 13.69
N LEU A 68 31.03 4.45 12.83
CA LEU A 68 29.86 5.30 13.08
C LEU A 68 28.60 4.70 12.41
N SER A 69 27.42 5.31 12.69
CA SER A 69 26.20 4.98 11.98
C SER A 69 26.37 5.23 10.49
N SER A 70 26.12 4.22 9.67
CA SER A 70 26.15 4.32 8.21
C SER A 70 24.93 5.02 7.60
N LEU A 71 24.10 5.67 8.40
CA LEU A 71 22.87 6.34 8.00
C LEU A 71 21.80 5.38 7.37
N GLY A 72 22.08 4.09 7.30
CA GLY A 72 21.18 3.09 6.69
C GLY A 72 19.90 2.79 7.48
N ARG A 73 19.66 3.49 8.58
CA ARG A 73 18.52 3.26 9.51
C ARG A 73 17.96 4.57 10.05
N LEU A 74 18.11 5.67 9.28
CA LEU A 74 17.75 7.02 9.75
C LEU A 74 16.32 7.43 9.38
N GLU A 75 15.55 6.60 8.66
CA GLU A 75 14.26 6.96 8.10
C GLU A 75 13.36 7.66 9.13
N ALA A 76 13.21 7.07 10.28
CA ALA A 76 12.29 7.57 11.31
C ALA A 76 12.85 8.78 12.11
N HIS A 77 14.12 9.19 11.93
CA HIS A 77 14.78 10.22 12.75
C HIS A 77 16.01 10.82 12.03
N VAL A 78 15.75 11.48 10.89
CA VAL A 78 16.77 11.95 9.96
C VAL A 78 17.75 12.93 10.59
N LEU A 79 17.26 14.06 11.13
CA LEU A 79 18.12 15.08 11.70
C LEU A 79 18.83 14.62 12.96
N GLU A 80 18.16 13.90 13.82
CA GLU A 80 18.71 13.38 15.07
C GLU A 80 19.88 12.43 14.81
N THR A 81 19.76 11.56 13.80
CA THR A 81 20.88 10.68 13.38
C THR A 81 22.04 11.48 12.82
N LEU A 82 21.78 12.46 11.95
CA LEU A 82 22.83 13.31 11.39
C LEU A 82 23.51 14.15 12.46
N ASP A 83 22.76 14.68 13.42
CA ASP A 83 23.31 15.45 14.54
C ASP A 83 24.19 14.58 15.44
N ALA A 84 23.77 13.34 15.73
CA ALA A 84 24.58 12.39 16.51
C ALA A 84 25.88 12.01 15.78
N VAL A 85 25.81 11.73 14.47
CA VAL A 85 27.00 11.42 13.64
C VAL A 85 27.92 12.64 13.56
N HIS A 86 27.41 13.83 13.35
CA HIS A 86 28.15 15.09 13.32
C HIS A 86 28.91 15.31 14.65
N PHE A 87 28.22 15.19 15.77
CA PHE A 87 28.83 15.32 17.08
C PHE A 87 29.99 14.33 17.30
N ALA A 88 29.79 13.07 16.92
CA ALA A 88 30.85 12.06 17.01
C ALA A 88 32.08 12.43 16.15
N LEU A 89 31.86 12.88 14.91
CA LEU A 89 32.92 13.33 14.01
C LEU A 89 33.67 14.54 14.53
N LEU A 90 32.97 15.53 15.14
CA LEU A 90 33.63 16.67 15.80
C LEU A 90 34.55 16.23 16.93
N LYS A 91 34.10 15.29 17.77
CA LYS A 91 34.94 14.73 18.84
C LYS A 91 36.17 13.97 18.33
N MET A 92 36.01 13.22 17.22
CA MET A 92 37.09 12.45 16.60
C MET A 92 38.13 13.36 15.92
N THR A 93 37.76 14.58 15.49
CA THR A 93 38.62 15.54 14.82
C THR A 93 39.25 16.57 15.75
N ASP A 94 39.09 16.45 17.08
CA ASP A 94 39.55 17.39 18.11
C ASP A 94 39.15 18.87 17.88
N ARG A 95 38.05 19.10 17.13
CA ARG A 95 37.51 20.45 16.93
C ARG A 95 36.88 20.94 18.21
N LYS A 96 37.28 22.12 18.68
CA LYS A 96 36.83 22.72 19.95
C LYS A 96 35.41 23.28 19.91
N GLU A 97 34.86 23.50 18.74
CA GLU A 97 33.47 23.94 18.56
C GLU A 97 32.51 22.75 18.74
N VAL A 98 32.36 22.33 19.96
CA VAL A 98 31.29 21.39 20.32
C VAL A 98 30.07 22.24 20.64
N GLU A 99 29.19 22.47 19.66
CA GLU A 99 27.79 22.77 19.97
C GLU A 99 27.32 21.67 20.92
N GLU A 100 26.92 22.03 22.14
CA GLU A 100 26.22 21.08 22.99
C GLU A 100 25.10 20.48 22.12
N LEU A 101 25.05 19.15 22.03
CA LEU A 101 23.86 18.49 21.48
C LEU A 101 22.70 19.12 22.25
N ASN A 102 22.02 20.07 21.61
CA ASN A 102 20.70 20.47 22.06
C ASN A 102 19.88 19.18 22.02
N GLN A 103 19.92 18.43 23.13
CA GLN A 103 18.93 17.42 23.39
C GLN A 103 17.62 18.16 23.31
N SER A 104 16.99 18.11 22.16
CA SER A 104 15.60 18.53 22.01
C SER A 104 14.86 17.91 23.20
N PRO A 105 14.13 18.70 23.99
CA PRO A 105 13.47 18.17 25.16
C PRO A 105 12.65 16.96 24.72
N GLU A 106 13.02 15.77 25.21
CA GLU A 106 12.33 14.51 25.03
C GLU A 106 11.76 14.32 23.60
N THR A 107 12.63 14.16 22.59
CA THR A 107 12.20 13.61 21.32
C THR A 107 11.67 12.20 21.59
N GLU A 108 10.34 12.07 21.53
CA GLU A 108 9.71 10.76 21.69
C GLU A 108 10.37 9.79 20.72
N ASP A 109 10.81 8.64 21.22
CA ASP A 109 11.40 7.59 20.40
C ASP A 109 10.49 7.35 19.18
N SER A 110 11.02 7.58 18.00
CA SER A 110 10.26 7.49 16.71
C SER A 110 9.57 6.14 16.53
N ARG A 111 10.11 5.07 17.13
CA ARG A 111 9.45 3.75 17.17
C ARG A 111 8.15 3.80 17.94
N LYS A 112 8.13 4.54 19.06
CA LYS A 112 6.92 4.72 19.86
C LYS A 112 5.87 5.55 19.11
N ILE A 113 6.29 6.50 18.29
CA ILE A 113 5.36 7.29 17.44
C ILE A 113 4.67 6.36 16.44
N THR A 114 5.43 5.55 15.68
CA THR A 114 4.86 4.60 14.72
C THR A 114 3.95 3.59 15.41
N GLU A 115 4.37 3.05 16.56
CA GLU A 115 3.56 2.10 17.33
C GLU A 115 2.24 2.72 17.85
N LYS A 116 2.28 3.95 18.35
CA LYS A 116 1.09 4.71 18.76
C LYS A 116 0.15 4.93 17.57
N ASN A 117 0.68 5.32 16.41
CA ASN A 117 -0.12 5.52 15.21
C ASN A 117 -0.73 4.20 14.72
N ALA A 118 0.03 3.11 14.75
CA ALA A 118 -0.47 1.77 14.43
C ALA A 118 -1.57 1.32 15.41
N MET A 119 -1.37 1.55 16.72
CA MET A 119 -2.38 1.25 17.75
C MET A 119 -3.68 2.03 17.54
N ARG A 120 -3.58 3.32 17.19
CA ARG A 120 -4.75 4.18 16.95
C ARG A 120 -5.53 3.76 15.71
N LEU A 121 -4.82 3.40 14.63
CA LEU A 121 -5.44 3.01 13.36
C LEU A 121 -5.93 1.57 13.36
N LEU A 122 -5.07 0.63 13.74
CA LEU A 122 -5.25 -0.81 13.54
C LEU A 122 -5.69 -1.55 14.81
N GLY A 123 -5.74 -0.86 15.95
CA GLY A 123 -6.01 -1.48 17.23
C GLY A 123 -4.83 -2.25 17.82
N ALA A 124 -5.07 -2.92 18.94
CA ALA A 124 -4.07 -3.75 19.63
C ALA A 124 -3.86 -5.09 18.90
N SER A 125 -2.64 -5.60 18.92
CA SER A 125 -2.40 -7.00 18.53
C SER A 125 -3.06 -7.96 19.52
N SER A 126 -3.65 -9.03 19.03
CA SER A 126 -4.21 -10.13 19.85
C SER A 126 -3.14 -10.98 20.53
N ASN A 127 -1.92 -10.92 20.02
CA ASN A 127 -0.78 -11.67 20.49
C ASN A 127 0.36 -10.73 20.91
N SER A 128 0.71 -10.74 22.20
CA SER A 128 1.76 -9.87 22.76
C SER A 128 3.17 -10.18 22.26
N LYS A 129 3.37 -11.29 21.56
CA LYS A 129 4.68 -11.69 21.00
C LYS A 129 4.94 -11.13 19.63
N ARG A 130 3.96 -10.47 18.99
CA ARG A 130 4.11 -9.78 17.72
C ARG A 130 3.49 -8.38 17.73
N ALA A 131 4.12 -7.45 17.04
CA ALA A 131 3.59 -6.10 16.87
C ALA A 131 2.67 -5.99 15.63
N THR A 132 2.89 -6.81 14.60
CA THR A 132 2.14 -6.81 13.35
C THR A 132 0.75 -7.42 13.54
N ARG A 133 -0.31 -6.76 13.06
CA ARG A 133 -1.71 -7.23 13.10
C ARG A 133 -2.01 -8.09 11.89
N ILE A 134 -3.07 -8.89 11.97
CA ILE A 134 -3.58 -9.71 10.88
C ILE A 134 -4.97 -9.20 10.49
N MET A 135 -5.11 -8.81 9.22
CA MET A 135 -6.36 -8.41 8.60
C MET A 135 -6.85 -9.54 7.69
N VAL A 136 -8.16 -9.78 7.65
CA VAL A 136 -8.74 -10.81 6.79
C VAL A 136 -9.92 -10.24 6.01
N THR A 137 -9.90 -10.46 4.68
CA THR A 137 -11.01 -10.11 3.80
C THR A 137 -12.11 -11.17 3.89
N LEU A 138 -13.34 -10.74 4.16
CA LEU A 138 -14.50 -11.64 4.23
C LEU A 138 -14.94 -12.14 2.85
N PRO A 139 -15.38 -13.39 2.73
CA PRO A 139 -16.17 -13.86 1.59
C PRO A 139 -17.64 -13.39 1.72
N SER A 140 -18.38 -13.40 0.60
CA SER A 140 -19.80 -12.98 0.56
C SER A 140 -20.68 -13.78 1.50
N GLU A 141 -20.40 -15.07 1.67
CA GLU A 141 -21.13 -16.00 2.53
C GLU A 141 -21.09 -15.60 4.00
N ALA A 142 -20.08 -14.81 4.42
CA ALA A 142 -19.97 -14.33 5.79
C ALA A 142 -21.09 -13.38 6.22
N GLY A 143 -21.86 -12.81 5.26
CA GLY A 143 -23.07 -12.03 5.55
C GLY A 143 -24.26 -12.87 6.00
N SER A 144 -24.25 -14.18 5.75
CA SER A 144 -25.32 -15.13 6.10
C SER A 144 -24.87 -16.25 7.04
N ASP A 145 -23.56 -16.54 7.11
CA ASP A 145 -22.98 -17.56 7.98
C ASP A 145 -22.06 -16.93 9.05
N PRO A 146 -22.57 -16.76 10.29
CA PRO A 146 -21.77 -16.22 11.40
C PRO A 146 -20.55 -17.05 11.79
N GLN A 147 -20.53 -18.35 11.44
CA GLN A 147 -19.45 -19.26 11.80
C GLN A 147 -18.14 -18.85 11.09
N ILE A 148 -18.21 -18.36 9.86
CA ILE A 148 -17.05 -17.90 9.09
C ILE A 148 -16.30 -16.78 9.85
N ILE A 149 -17.04 -15.77 10.32
CA ILE A 149 -16.47 -14.65 11.07
C ILE A 149 -15.93 -15.14 12.43
N ALA A 150 -16.64 -16.04 13.08
CA ALA A 150 -16.20 -16.61 14.35
C ALA A 150 -14.86 -17.34 14.19
N GLU A 151 -14.70 -18.21 13.22
CA GLU A 151 -13.46 -18.95 12.94
C GLU A 151 -12.27 -18.02 12.65
N ILE A 152 -12.48 -16.97 11.86
CA ILE A 152 -11.46 -15.97 11.54
C ILE A 152 -10.99 -15.22 12.81
N LEU A 153 -11.93 -14.78 13.65
CA LEU A 153 -11.62 -14.02 14.84
C LEU A 153 -11.04 -14.89 15.97
N ASP A 154 -11.52 -16.12 16.12
CA ASP A 154 -11.02 -17.08 17.08
C ASP A 154 -9.60 -17.57 16.70
N ALA A 155 -9.27 -17.66 15.41
CA ALA A 155 -7.92 -17.93 14.91
C ALA A 155 -6.92 -16.78 15.16
N GLY A 156 -7.39 -15.59 15.56
CA GLY A 156 -6.52 -14.49 16.00
C GLY A 156 -6.45 -13.26 15.09
N ALA A 157 -7.31 -13.15 14.06
CA ALA A 157 -7.38 -11.93 13.26
C ALA A 157 -7.87 -10.75 14.11
N GLU A 158 -7.26 -9.57 13.93
CA GLU A 158 -7.62 -8.34 14.63
C GLU A 158 -8.53 -7.43 13.81
N ILE A 159 -8.44 -7.55 12.47
CA ILE A 159 -9.11 -6.64 11.55
C ILE A 159 -9.91 -7.48 10.55
N ILE A 160 -11.16 -7.16 10.42
CA ILE A 160 -12.06 -7.68 9.37
C ILE A 160 -12.15 -6.65 8.26
N ARG A 161 -11.87 -7.07 7.03
CA ARG A 161 -12.01 -6.24 5.83
C ARG A 161 -13.24 -6.66 5.03
N ILE A 162 -14.12 -5.68 4.75
CA ILE A 162 -15.31 -5.81 3.91
C ILE A 162 -15.04 -5.05 2.60
N ASN A 163 -15.03 -5.77 1.47
CA ASN A 163 -14.77 -5.20 0.16
C ASN A 163 -16.09 -4.76 -0.50
N THR A 164 -16.31 -3.45 -0.59
CA THR A 164 -17.55 -2.89 -1.14
C THR A 164 -17.64 -2.90 -2.67
N ALA A 165 -16.61 -3.42 -3.36
CA ALA A 165 -16.70 -3.73 -4.79
C ALA A 165 -17.56 -4.97 -5.08
N HIS A 166 -17.92 -5.72 -4.07
CA HIS A 166 -18.75 -6.90 -4.12
C HIS A 166 -19.91 -6.76 -3.13
N ASP A 167 -20.96 -7.55 -3.37
CA ASP A 167 -22.15 -7.62 -2.53
C ASP A 167 -22.94 -6.30 -2.47
N ASP A 168 -23.93 -6.25 -1.62
CA ASP A 168 -24.80 -5.10 -1.41
C ASP A 168 -24.74 -4.57 0.04
N ARG A 169 -25.44 -3.46 0.27
CA ARG A 169 -25.48 -2.80 1.59
C ARG A 169 -25.95 -3.72 2.70
N GLU A 170 -26.95 -4.57 2.43
CA GLU A 170 -27.52 -5.48 3.42
C GLU A 170 -26.49 -6.52 3.85
N THR A 171 -25.78 -7.09 2.88
CA THR A 171 -24.69 -8.05 3.13
C THR A 171 -23.55 -7.43 3.96
N TRP A 172 -23.10 -6.20 3.62
CA TRP A 172 -22.05 -5.51 4.38
C TRP A 172 -22.48 -5.20 5.81
N GLN A 173 -23.73 -4.76 6.01
CA GLN A 173 -24.30 -4.50 7.34
C GLN A 173 -24.38 -5.79 8.16
N ASN A 174 -24.85 -6.88 7.57
CA ASN A 174 -24.91 -8.18 8.23
C ASN A 174 -23.51 -8.67 8.67
N MET A 175 -22.50 -8.59 7.80
CA MET A 175 -21.12 -8.89 8.15
C MET A 175 -20.65 -8.07 9.35
N ALA A 176 -20.91 -6.76 9.33
CA ALA A 176 -20.51 -5.86 10.42
C ALA A 176 -21.22 -6.20 11.74
N ILE A 177 -22.54 -6.45 11.71
CA ILE A 177 -23.34 -6.83 12.88
C ILE A 177 -22.83 -8.14 13.48
N ILE A 178 -22.56 -9.15 12.65
CA ILE A 178 -22.04 -10.45 13.08
C ILE A 178 -20.66 -10.27 13.73
N ALA A 179 -19.77 -9.50 13.09
CA ALA A 179 -18.43 -9.21 13.65
C ALA A 179 -18.51 -8.50 15.01
N ARG A 180 -19.41 -7.50 15.15
CA ARG A 180 -19.64 -6.80 16.43
C ARG A 180 -20.24 -7.69 17.51
N ALA A 181 -21.10 -8.64 17.13
CA ALA A 181 -21.65 -9.63 18.07
C ALA A 181 -20.56 -10.56 18.58
N HIS A 182 -19.66 -11.05 17.70
CA HIS A 182 -18.56 -11.91 18.08
C HIS A 182 -17.47 -11.17 18.88
N GLU A 183 -17.17 -9.89 18.55
CA GLU A 183 -16.31 -8.99 19.33
C GLU A 183 -16.70 -8.99 20.84
N LYS A 184 -17.99 -8.87 21.13
CA LYS A 184 -18.50 -8.91 22.51
C LYS A 184 -18.27 -10.26 23.17
N LYS A 185 -18.42 -11.36 22.42
CA LYS A 185 -18.19 -12.73 22.92
C LYS A 185 -16.74 -12.98 23.29
N ILE A 186 -15.79 -12.57 22.41
CA ILE A 186 -14.36 -12.77 22.66
C ILE A 186 -13.73 -11.69 23.56
N ARG A 187 -14.51 -10.65 23.93
CA ARG A 187 -14.07 -9.51 24.76
C ARG A 187 -12.79 -8.82 24.26
N ARG A 188 -12.60 -8.77 22.97
CA ARG A 188 -11.47 -8.15 22.29
C ARG A 188 -11.97 -7.25 21.16
N LYS A 189 -11.50 -5.98 21.12
CA LYS A 189 -11.86 -5.05 20.04
C LYS A 189 -11.43 -5.62 18.69
N VAL A 190 -12.35 -5.58 17.75
CA VAL A 190 -12.15 -5.95 16.34
C VAL A 190 -12.30 -4.69 15.50
N MET A 191 -11.32 -4.40 14.66
CA MET A 191 -11.43 -3.27 13.73
C MET A 191 -12.17 -3.70 12.47
N LEU A 192 -13.11 -2.89 12.01
CA LEU A 192 -13.84 -3.10 10.75
C LEU A 192 -13.32 -2.13 9.70
N ALA A 193 -12.65 -2.66 8.70
CA ALA A 193 -12.16 -1.91 7.55
C ALA A 193 -13.09 -2.11 6.36
N PHE A 194 -13.54 -1.01 5.77
CA PHE A 194 -14.34 -1.01 4.55
C PHE A 194 -13.50 -0.50 3.39
N ASP A 195 -13.27 -1.38 2.42
CA ASP A 195 -12.53 -1.05 1.21
C ASP A 195 -13.48 -0.52 0.15
N LEU A 196 -13.34 0.77 -0.18
CA LEU A 196 -14.15 1.43 -1.20
C LEU A 196 -13.77 0.89 -2.57
N ALA A 197 -14.78 0.64 -3.41
CA ALA A 197 -14.60 0.04 -4.73
C ALA A 197 -13.69 0.88 -5.65
N GLY A 198 -13.80 2.21 -5.55
CA GLY A 198 -13.10 3.14 -6.43
C GLY A 198 -13.54 3.05 -7.90
N PRO A 199 -12.91 3.80 -8.79
CA PRO A 199 -13.27 3.84 -10.21
C PRO A 199 -12.53 2.73 -10.99
N LYS A 200 -12.58 1.46 -10.56
CA LYS A 200 -11.96 0.36 -11.33
C LYS A 200 -12.69 0.17 -12.65
N LEU A 201 -11.98 0.30 -13.74
CA LEU A 201 -12.52 0.02 -15.07
C LEU A 201 -12.86 -1.47 -15.19
N ARG A 202 -14.08 -1.79 -15.63
CA ARG A 202 -14.55 -3.15 -15.81
C ARG A 202 -15.21 -3.34 -17.16
N ILE A 203 -15.18 -4.57 -17.65
CA ILE A 203 -15.88 -4.95 -18.88
C ILE A 203 -17.35 -5.11 -18.58
N GLU A 204 -18.19 -4.27 -19.19
CA GLU A 204 -19.64 -4.25 -18.95
C GLU A 204 -20.43 -5.09 -19.96
N GLU A 205 -19.98 -5.15 -21.22
CA GLU A 205 -20.60 -5.95 -22.26
C GLU A 205 -19.53 -6.60 -23.15
N ILE A 206 -19.84 -7.78 -23.66
CA ILE A 206 -18.99 -8.53 -24.58
C ILE A 206 -19.83 -8.98 -25.77
N ARG A 207 -19.32 -8.77 -26.98
CA ARG A 207 -19.90 -9.28 -28.22
C ARG A 207 -18.87 -10.10 -28.99
N ASN A 208 -19.32 -11.20 -29.61
CA ASN A 208 -18.45 -11.96 -30.50
C ASN A 208 -18.31 -11.29 -31.88
N CYS A 209 -17.50 -11.87 -32.76
CA CYS A 209 -17.28 -11.41 -34.14
C CYS A 209 -18.56 -11.24 -34.96
N SER A 210 -19.64 -11.93 -34.61
CA SER A 210 -20.96 -11.81 -35.27
C SER A 210 -21.87 -10.78 -34.57
N GLY A 211 -21.37 -9.96 -33.63
CA GLY A 211 -22.15 -8.96 -32.92
C GLY A 211 -23.12 -9.52 -31.85
N LYS A 212 -23.09 -10.84 -31.56
CA LYS A 212 -23.95 -11.44 -30.54
C LYS A 212 -23.36 -11.24 -29.14
N SER A 213 -24.21 -10.79 -28.20
CA SER A 213 -23.85 -10.68 -26.78
C SER A 213 -23.41 -12.04 -26.23
N LYS A 214 -22.38 -12.00 -25.40
CA LYS A 214 -21.75 -13.15 -24.72
C LYS A 214 -21.37 -12.81 -23.29
N SER A 215 -21.41 -13.79 -22.41
CA SER A 215 -20.86 -13.63 -21.06
C SER A 215 -19.32 -13.70 -21.05
N LYS A 216 -18.72 -14.34 -22.08
CA LYS A 216 -17.27 -14.47 -22.22
C LYS A 216 -16.90 -14.75 -23.68
N ILE A 217 -15.70 -14.34 -24.07
CA ILE A 217 -15.03 -14.72 -25.33
C ILE A 217 -13.65 -15.30 -25.04
N LYS A 218 -13.16 -16.18 -25.92
CA LYS A 218 -11.82 -16.75 -25.81
C LYS A 218 -10.90 -16.04 -26.79
N VAL A 219 -9.72 -15.65 -26.32
CA VAL A 219 -8.70 -14.96 -27.10
C VAL A 219 -7.35 -15.64 -27.04
N LYS A 220 -6.53 -15.48 -28.07
CA LYS A 220 -5.16 -15.98 -28.18
C LYS A 220 -4.22 -14.84 -28.55
N ILE A 221 -2.93 -15.08 -28.43
CA ILE A 221 -1.89 -14.14 -28.88
C ILE A 221 -2.09 -13.86 -30.38
N GLY A 222 -2.04 -12.60 -30.77
CA GLY A 222 -2.27 -12.11 -32.13
C GLY A 222 -3.74 -11.79 -32.46
N ASP A 223 -4.70 -12.21 -31.62
CA ASP A 223 -6.09 -11.81 -31.80
C ASP A 223 -6.26 -10.31 -31.60
N ARG A 224 -7.17 -9.73 -32.36
CA ARG A 224 -7.51 -8.30 -32.26
C ARG A 224 -8.93 -8.14 -31.73
N LEU A 225 -9.13 -7.19 -30.84
CA LEU A 225 -10.40 -6.85 -30.22
C LEU A 225 -10.69 -5.36 -30.42
N ARG A 226 -11.95 -5.03 -30.57
CA ARG A 226 -12.42 -3.65 -30.47
C ARG A 226 -12.89 -3.38 -29.04
N VAL A 227 -12.43 -2.28 -28.48
CA VAL A 227 -12.90 -1.75 -27.19
C VAL A 227 -13.67 -0.47 -27.48
N VAL A 228 -14.88 -0.35 -26.95
CA VAL A 228 -15.80 0.75 -27.27
C VAL A 228 -16.38 1.38 -26.01
N ASN A 229 -16.73 2.66 -26.12
CA ASN A 229 -17.46 3.41 -25.08
C ASN A 229 -18.99 3.20 -25.18
N ARG A 230 -19.49 2.91 -26.37
CA ARG A 230 -20.93 2.70 -26.63
C ARG A 230 -21.11 1.52 -27.56
N THR A 231 -22.18 0.78 -27.36
CA THR A 231 -22.56 -0.31 -28.26
C THR A 231 -23.24 0.27 -29.49
N GLU A 232 -22.50 0.31 -30.61
CA GLU A 232 -23.05 0.53 -31.95
C GLU A 232 -23.22 -0.81 -32.66
N GLN A 233 -23.85 -0.81 -33.84
CA GLN A 233 -23.95 -2.02 -34.68
C GLN A 233 -22.54 -2.47 -35.09
N PHE A 234 -22.12 -3.62 -34.55
CA PHE A 234 -20.81 -4.21 -34.82
C PHE A 234 -20.94 -5.43 -35.74
N ALA A 235 -20.20 -5.43 -36.81
CA ALA A 235 -19.92 -6.61 -37.63
C ALA A 235 -18.56 -6.41 -38.34
N LYS A 236 -17.48 -6.89 -37.72
CA LYS A 236 -16.18 -7.03 -38.39
C LYS A 236 -15.65 -8.44 -38.16
N GLU A 237 -15.73 -9.29 -39.18
CA GLU A 237 -15.25 -10.69 -39.15
C GLU A 237 -13.73 -10.81 -38.88
N SER A 238 -12.98 -9.72 -39.08
CA SER A 238 -11.52 -9.67 -38.84
C SER A 238 -11.11 -9.54 -37.36
N LEU A 239 -12.07 -9.37 -36.43
CA LEU A 239 -11.82 -9.20 -35.00
C LEU A 239 -12.39 -10.37 -34.20
N ALA A 240 -11.74 -10.74 -33.10
CA ALA A 240 -12.21 -11.80 -32.20
C ALA A 240 -13.52 -11.42 -31.49
N GLY A 241 -13.76 -10.10 -31.31
CA GLY A 241 -14.98 -9.58 -30.69
C GLY A 241 -14.87 -8.11 -30.32
N GLU A 242 -15.85 -7.67 -29.56
CA GLU A 242 -15.94 -6.32 -29.03
C GLU A 242 -16.21 -6.35 -27.52
N VAL A 243 -15.60 -5.43 -26.79
CA VAL A 243 -15.83 -5.24 -25.35
C VAL A 243 -16.20 -3.78 -25.06
N LEU A 244 -17.14 -3.58 -24.14
CA LEU A 244 -17.59 -2.27 -23.69
C LEU A 244 -16.87 -1.87 -22.42
N LEU A 245 -16.26 -0.67 -22.45
CA LEU A 245 -15.80 0.10 -21.29
C LEU A 245 -16.56 1.42 -21.28
N ALA A 246 -17.47 1.62 -20.33
CA ALA A 246 -18.38 2.78 -20.37
C ALA A 246 -17.69 4.13 -20.08
N ASP A 247 -16.47 4.14 -19.57
CA ASP A 247 -15.78 5.38 -19.24
C ASP A 247 -15.11 6.02 -20.47
N ARG A 248 -15.68 7.12 -20.93
CA ARG A 248 -15.18 7.89 -22.06
C ARG A 248 -13.79 8.49 -21.82
N ALA A 249 -13.40 8.76 -20.60
CA ALA A 249 -12.08 9.32 -20.27
C ALA A 249 -10.93 8.41 -20.75
N VAL A 250 -11.15 7.10 -20.79
CA VAL A 250 -10.20 6.12 -21.33
C VAL A 250 -9.85 6.43 -22.77
N PHE A 251 -10.87 6.63 -23.63
CA PHE A 251 -10.69 6.85 -25.06
C PHE A 251 -10.10 8.22 -25.38
N LEU A 252 -10.31 9.22 -24.52
CA LEU A 252 -9.68 10.53 -24.66
C LEU A 252 -8.19 10.49 -24.31
N ALA A 253 -7.83 9.73 -23.28
CA ALA A 253 -6.48 9.73 -22.71
C ALA A 253 -5.53 8.70 -23.33
N VAL A 254 -6.03 7.52 -23.74
CA VAL A 254 -5.21 6.42 -24.27
C VAL A 254 -4.48 6.82 -25.55
N SER A 255 -3.29 6.28 -25.77
CA SER A 255 -2.49 6.48 -27.00
C SER A 255 -2.23 5.15 -27.71
N VAL A 256 -2.02 5.20 -29.03
CA VAL A 256 -1.54 4.04 -29.78
C VAL A 256 -0.19 3.61 -29.23
N GLY A 257 0.00 2.30 -29.05
CA GLY A 257 1.15 1.71 -28.39
C GLY A 257 1.02 1.54 -26.87
N ALA A 258 -0.02 2.12 -26.23
CA ALA A 258 -0.27 1.93 -24.80
C ALA A 258 -0.64 0.48 -24.48
N ARG A 259 -0.14 -0.04 -23.36
CA ARG A 259 -0.47 -1.38 -22.86
C ARG A 259 -1.85 -1.39 -22.21
N VAL A 260 -2.57 -2.47 -22.43
CA VAL A 260 -3.86 -2.75 -21.80
C VAL A 260 -3.82 -4.14 -21.20
N PHE A 261 -4.06 -4.23 -19.90
CA PHE A 261 -4.15 -5.51 -19.18
C PHE A 261 -5.59 -5.80 -18.80
N ILE A 262 -5.98 -7.06 -18.91
CA ILE A 262 -7.33 -7.54 -18.59
C ILE A 262 -7.20 -8.71 -17.62
N ASP A 263 -8.13 -8.80 -16.63
CA ASP A 263 -8.19 -9.86 -15.63
C ASP A 263 -6.88 -9.96 -14.84
N ASP A 264 -6.55 -8.88 -14.14
CA ASP A 264 -5.37 -8.77 -13.28
C ASP A 264 -4.07 -9.23 -13.98
N GLY A 265 -3.92 -8.86 -15.26
CA GLY A 265 -2.74 -9.15 -16.07
C GLY A 265 -2.71 -10.54 -16.72
N ALA A 266 -3.73 -11.38 -16.53
CA ALA A 266 -3.83 -12.69 -17.18
C ALA A 266 -3.87 -12.59 -18.72
N ILE A 267 -4.27 -11.41 -19.24
CA ILE A 267 -4.23 -11.08 -20.66
C ILE A 267 -3.53 -9.72 -20.79
N ALA A 268 -2.50 -9.66 -21.63
CA ALA A 268 -1.87 -8.41 -22.04
C ALA A 268 -2.16 -8.11 -23.50
N SER A 269 -2.31 -6.82 -23.80
CA SER A 269 -2.54 -6.31 -25.15
C SER A 269 -1.94 -4.94 -25.33
N VAL A 270 -1.88 -4.49 -26.58
CA VAL A 270 -1.40 -3.17 -26.96
C VAL A 270 -2.42 -2.49 -27.87
N VAL A 271 -2.60 -1.18 -27.69
CA VAL A 271 -3.47 -0.38 -28.56
C VAL A 271 -2.83 -0.22 -29.94
N THR A 272 -3.48 -0.74 -30.97
CA THR A 272 -2.99 -0.68 -32.36
C THR A 272 -3.65 0.44 -33.18
N HIS A 273 -4.89 0.79 -32.84
CA HIS A 273 -5.64 1.87 -33.50
C HIS A 273 -6.54 2.56 -32.48
N LYS A 274 -6.82 3.86 -32.70
CA LYS A 274 -7.64 4.68 -31.81
C LYS A 274 -8.55 5.58 -32.60
N GLU A 275 -9.80 5.69 -32.17
CA GLU A 275 -10.82 6.64 -32.60
C GLU A 275 -11.35 7.45 -31.41
N ALA A 276 -12.33 8.32 -31.61
CA ALA A 276 -12.87 9.18 -30.56
C ALA A 276 -13.53 8.40 -29.41
N ASP A 277 -14.26 7.33 -29.72
CA ASP A 277 -15.06 6.54 -28.79
C ASP A 277 -14.78 5.02 -28.90
N SER A 278 -13.66 4.65 -29.55
CA SER A 278 -13.22 3.26 -29.67
C SER A 278 -11.71 3.14 -29.82
N MET A 279 -11.19 1.96 -29.54
CA MET A 279 -9.82 1.56 -29.84
C MET A 279 -9.77 0.09 -30.27
N GLU A 280 -8.79 -0.28 -31.08
CA GLU A 280 -8.46 -1.67 -31.36
C GLU A 280 -7.23 -2.05 -30.54
N ILE A 281 -7.29 -3.21 -29.91
CA ILE A 281 -6.18 -3.78 -29.15
C ILE A 281 -5.77 -5.13 -29.74
N GLU A 282 -4.46 -5.42 -29.75
CA GLU A 282 -3.90 -6.70 -30.16
C GLU A 282 -3.39 -7.45 -28.93
N ILE A 283 -3.79 -8.71 -28.78
CA ILE A 283 -3.40 -9.56 -27.65
C ILE A 283 -1.92 -9.95 -27.80
N THR A 284 -1.09 -9.52 -26.87
CA THR A 284 0.35 -9.81 -26.81
C THR A 284 0.71 -10.93 -25.84
N HIS A 285 -0.16 -11.19 -24.85
CA HIS A 285 -0.01 -12.29 -23.90
C HIS A 285 -1.37 -12.92 -23.57
N ALA A 286 -1.42 -14.24 -23.63
CA ALA A 286 -2.53 -15.09 -23.18
C ALA A 286 -1.99 -16.50 -22.90
N SER A 287 -2.76 -17.35 -22.21
CA SER A 287 -2.37 -18.75 -22.03
C SER A 287 -2.25 -19.48 -23.37
N PRO A 288 -1.39 -20.52 -23.50
CA PRO A 288 -1.23 -21.27 -24.76
C PRO A 288 -2.55 -21.83 -25.31
N GLU A 289 -3.44 -22.27 -24.42
CA GLU A 289 -4.78 -22.76 -24.77
C GLU A 289 -5.78 -21.61 -25.07
N GLY A 290 -5.37 -20.35 -24.93
CA GLY A 290 -6.19 -19.16 -24.99
C GLY A 290 -6.81 -18.80 -23.64
N SER A 291 -6.91 -17.49 -23.36
CA SER A 291 -7.51 -16.92 -22.16
C SER A 291 -8.95 -16.49 -22.42
N LYS A 292 -9.77 -16.44 -21.36
CA LYS A 292 -11.17 -16.00 -21.44
C LYS A 292 -11.31 -14.58 -20.94
N ILE A 293 -11.80 -13.68 -21.75
CA ILE A 293 -12.31 -12.36 -21.34
C ILE A 293 -13.77 -12.57 -20.90
N ALA A 294 -14.12 -12.14 -19.69
CA ALA A 294 -15.46 -12.27 -19.12
C ALA A 294 -15.99 -10.91 -18.64
N LEU A 295 -17.29 -10.83 -18.42
CA LEU A 295 -17.93 -9.66 -17.80
C LEU A 295 -17.33 -9.37 -16.41
N GLU A 296 -17.40 -8.14 -15.97
CA GLU A 296 -16.91 -7.62 -14.68
C GLU A 296 -15.38 -7.74 -14.46
N LYS A 297 -14.63 -8.26 -15.46
CA LYS A 297 -13.16 -8.31 -15.35
C LYS A 297 -12.55 -6.92 -15.40
N GLY A 298 -11.57 -6.69 -14.52
CA GLY A 298 -10.83 -5.43 -14.44
C GLY A 298 -9.97 -5.17 -15.68
N VAL A 299 -9.84 -3.89 -16.03
CA VAL A 299 -8.97 -3.40 -17.10
C VAL A 299 -8.00 -2.37 -16.54
N ASN A 300 -6.69 -2.60 -16.72
CA ASN A 300 -5.62 -1.71 -16.30
C ASN A 300 -4.93 -1.07 -17.52
N LEU A 301 -4.60 0.20 -17.41
CA LEU A 301 -4.00 1.03 -18.46
C LEU A 301 -2.76 1.75 -17.90
N PRO A 302 -1.65 1.04 -17.66
CA PRO A 302 -0.50 1.57 -16.91
C PRO A 302 0.21 2.74 -17.59
N ASP A 303 0.08 2.87 -18.90
CA ASP A 303 0.70 3.93 -19.70
C ASP A 303 -0.25 5.12 -19.93
N THR A 304 -1.43 5.12 -19.29
CA THR A 304 -2.49 6.12 -19.51
C THR A 304 -2.85 6.83 -18.22
N ILE A 305 -2.62 8.13 -18.17
CA ILE A 305 -3.05 8.96 -17.03
C ILE A 305 -4.55 9.27 -17.21
N LEU A 306 -5.36 8.68 -16.35
CA LEU A 306 -6.81 8.90 -16.34
C LEU A 306 -7.16 10.00 -15.34
N ALA A 307 -7.93 11.00 -15.78
CA ALA A 307 -8.44 12.07 -14.93
C ALA A 307 -9.65 11.58 -14.08
N LEU A 308 -9.51 10.43 -13.42
CA LEU A 308 -10.52 9.84 -12.55
C LEU A 308 -10.19 10.15 -11.09
N GLY A 309 -11.16 10.63 -10.32
CA GLY A 309 -11.00 10.75 -8.86
C GLY A 309 -11.06 9.37 -8.20
N ALA A 310 -10.39 9.21 -7.06
CA ALA A 310 -10.37 7.93 -6.33
C ALA A 310 -11.73 7.51 -5.75
N LEU A 311 -12.66 8.45 -5.56
CA LEU A 311 -14.03 8.17 -5.08
C LEU A 311 -15.00 8.18 -6.25
N SER A 312 -15.69 7.07 -6.47
CA SER A 312 -16.81 6.97 -7.39
C SER A 312 -18.09 7.60 -6.78
N ASP A 313 -19.07 7.89 -7.63
CA ASP A 313 -20.38 8.37 -7.15
C ASP A 313 -21.09 7.32 -6.25
N ASP A 314 -20.87 6.05 -6.52
CA ASP A 314 -21.45 4.97 -5.71
C ASP A 314 -20.74 4.83 -4.36
N ASP A 315 -19.42 5.03 -4.29
CA ASP A 315 -18.72 5.13 -3.01
C ASP A 315 -19.29 6.26 -2.15
N ILE A 316 -19.53 7.43 -2.74
CA ILE A 316 -20.09 8.60 -2.03
C ILE A 316 -21.53 8.31 -1.54
N LYS A 317 -22.37 7.68 -2.37
CA LYS A 317 -23.73 7.30 -2.01
C LYS A 317 -23.77 6.24 -0.89
N ASN A 318 -22.78 5.35 -0.84
CA ASN A 318 -22.70 4.28 0.16
C ASN A 318 -22.03 4.71 1.45
N LEU A 319 -21.33 5.86 1.43
CA LEU A 319 -20.45 6.28 2.53
C LEU A 319 -21.20 6.39 3.87
N ASP A 320 -22.42 6.90 3.89
CA ASP A 320 -23.19 7.06 5.13
C ASP A 320 -23.53 5.70 5.78
N CYS A 321 -23.91 4.73 4.97
CA CYS A 321 -24.15 3.35 5.41
C CYS A 321 -22.87 2.69 5.93
N ILE A 322 -21.75 2.87 5.22
CA ILE A 322 -20.45 2.32 5.60
C ILE A 322 -19.98 2.93 6.93
N LEU A 323 -20.10 4.25 7.08
CA LEU A 323 -19.67 4.97 8.26
C LEU A 323 -20.44 4.59 9.54
N GLU A 324 -21.61 3.99 9.45
CA GLU A 324 -22.32 3.48 10.63
C GLU A 324 -21.52 2.40 11.37
N TYR A 325 -20.73 1.60 10.64
CA TYR A 325 -20.01 0.44 11.18
C TYR A 325 -18.49 0.56 11.10
N ALA A 326 -17.96 1.38 10.19
CA ALA A 326 -16.53 1.43 9.89
C ALA A 326 -15.70 2.04 11.03
N ASP A 327 -14.63 1.34 11.39
CA ASP A 327 -13.48 1.91 12.14
C ASP A 327 -12.41 2.45 11.17
N ILE A 328 -12.31 1.87 9.96
CA ILE A 328 -11.32 2.22 8.94
C ILE A 328 -12.01 2.27 7.57
N ILE A 329 -11.67 3.28 6.77
CA ILE A 329 -11.99 3.38 5.35
C ILE A 329 -10.71 3.18 4.55
N GLU A 330 -10.72 2.26 3.59
CA GLU A 330 -9.64 2.04 2.64
C GLU A 330 -10.00 2.72 1.31
N LEU A 331 -9.17 3.67 0.87
CA LEU A 331 -9.38 4.45 -0.34
C LEU A 331 -8.59 3.84 -1.50
N SER A 332 -9.29 3.22 -2.45
CA SER A 332 -8.74 2.57 -3.63
C SER A 332 -8.36 3.58 -4.73
N PHE A 333 -7.41 3.22 -5.56
CA PHE A 333 -6.97 3.95 -6.75
C PHE A 333 -6.60 5.43 -6.52
N VAL A 334 -6.02 5.73 -5.36
CA VAL A 334 -5.49 7.06 -5.05
C VAL A 334 -4.41 7.44 -6.06
N ARG A 335 -4.43 8.69 -6.54
CA ARG A 335 -3.42 9.24 -7.45
C ARG A 335 -2.71 10.45 -6.88
N THR A 336 -3.46 11.36 -6.31
CA THR A 336 -2.98 12.67 -5.88
C THR A 336 -3.44 13.04 -4.47
N LYS A 337 -2.79 14.01 -3.85
CA LYS A 337 -3.23 14.58 -2.57
C LYS A 337 -4.67 15.07 -2.58
N HIS A 338 -5.21 15.42 -3.76
CA HIS A 338 -6.58 15.88 -3.91
C HIS A 338 -7.59 14.78 -3.60
N ASP A 339 -7.29 13.53 -3.98
CA ASP A 339 -8.14 12.37 -3.68
C ASP A 339 -8.27 12.17 -2.17
N VAL A 340 -7.13 12.24 -1.45
CA VAL A 340 -7.11 12.17 0.01
C VAL A 340 -7.92 13.31 0.61
N LYS A 341 -7.66 14.56 0.22
CA LYS A 341 -8.36 15.74 0.74
C LYS A 341 -9.86 15.69 0.50
N LYS A 342 -10.31 15.13 -0.62
CA LYS A 342 -11.75 14.93 -0.92
C LYS A 342 -12.39 14.00 0.12
N LEU A 343 -11.77 12.85 0.43
CA LEU A 343 -12.29 11.96 1.47
C LEU A 343 -12.27 12.63 2.85
N LEU A 344 -11.18 13.33 3.22
CA LEU A 344 -11.10 14.06 4.49
C LEU A 344 -12.25 15.09 4.64
N ALA A 345 -12.56 15.80 3.58
CA ALA A 345 -13.66 16.78 3.57
C ALA A 345 -15.01 16.10 3.82
N LEU A 346 -15.28 14.99 3.11
CA LEU A 346 -16.52 14.20 3.27
C LEU A 346 -16.69 13.64 4.69
N LEU A 347 -15.59 13.20 5.33
CA LEU A 347 -15.64 12.71 6.71
C LEU A 347 -15.85 13.84 7.73
N ARG A 348 -15.20 15.01 7.50
CA ARG A 348 -15.43 16.21 8.34
C ARG A 348 -16.87 16.68 8.26
N GLU A 349 -17.44 16.72 7.06
CA GLU A 349 -18.83 17.10 6.80
C GLU A 349 -19.83 16.21 7.57
N ARG A 350 -19.49 14.92 7.70
CA ARG A 350 -20.28 13.92 8.44
C ARG A 350 -19.90 13.81 9.91
N SER A 351 -19.02 14.68 10.41
CA SER A 351 -18.52 14.64 11.79
C SER A 351 -17.92 13.32 12.24
N ARG A 352 -17.37 12.51 11.29
CA ARG A 352 -16.74 11.22 11.54
C ARG A 352 -15.22 11.34 11.62
N LEU A 353 -14.76 12.14 12.59
CA LEU A 353 -13.33 12.37 12.85
C LEU A 353 -12.63 11.18 13.53
N ASP A 354 -13.40 10.21 14.00
CA ASP A 354 -12.97 8.99 14.70
C ASP A 354 -12.53 7.87 13.75
N VAL A 355 -12.90 7.95 12.47
CA VAL A 355 -12.62 6.91 11.47
C VAL A 355 -11.18 7.01 10.99
N GLY A 356 -10.48 5.87 10.92
CA GLY A 356 -9.16 5.75 10.31
C GLY A 356 -9.24 5.75 8.78
N ILE A 357 -8.18 6.22 8.12
CA ILE A 357 -8.08 6.24 6.66
C ILE A 357 -6.84 5.47 6.23
N VAL A 358 -6.99 4.54 5.31
CA VAL A 358 -5.89 3.83 4.66
C VAL A 358 -5.94 4.16 3.17
N ILE A 359 -4.88 4.74 2.64
CA ILE A 359 -4.74 4.95 1.20
C ILE A 359 -4.05 3.74 0.57
N LYS A 360 -4.57 3.25 -0.56
CA LYS A 360 -4.05 2.07 -1.26
C LYS A 360 -3.14 2.50 -2.40
N ILE A 361 -1.89 2.07 -2.35
CA ILE A 361 -0.92 2.33 -3.42
C ILE A 361 -1.02 1.18 -4.42
N GLU A 362 -1.77 1.42 -5.47
CA GLU A 362 -2.11 0.49 -6.55
C GLU A 362 -1.54 0.91 -7.91
N LEU A 363 -1.22 2.21 -8.05
CA LEU A 363 -0.83 2.84 -9.30
C LEU A 363 0.60 3.39 -9.21
N VAL A 364 1.33 3.34 -10.31
CA VAL A 364 2.66 3.99 -10.42
C VAL A 364 2.57 5.50 -10.18
N GLU A 365 1.46 6.13 -10.59
CA GLU A 365 1.22 7.54 -10.32
C GLU A 365 1.13 7.83 -8.81
N ALA A 366 0.41 7.01 -8.05
CA ALA A 366 0.33 7.11 -6.59
C ALA A 366 1.71 6.99 -5.94
N PHE A 367 2.51 6.02 -6.39
CA PHE A 367 3.88 5.85 -5.90
C PHE A 367 4.76 7.09 -6.17
N LYS A 368 4.70 7.67 -7.36
CA LYS A 368 5.45 8.90 -7.69
C LYS A 368 5.01 10.10 -6.84
N ASN A 369 3.74 10.16 -6.47
CA ASN A 369 3.14 11.23 -5.67
C ASN A 369 3.16 10.90 -4.15
N LEU A 370 3.74 9.77 -3.74
CA LEU A 370 3.63 9.27 -2.37
C LEU A 370 4.04 10.29 -1.29
N PRO A 371 5.12 11.06 -1.41
CA PRO A 371 5.44 12.09 -0.41
C PRO A 371 4.32 13.10 -0.20
N GLN A 372 3.65 13.53 -1.27
CA GLN A 372 2.54 14.47 -1.20
C GLN A 372 1.26 13.82 -0.65
N LEU A 373 1.02 12.55 -0.96
CA LEU A 373 -0.08 11.75 -0.42
C LEU A 373 0.08 11.57 1.10
N LEU A 374 1.30 11.27 1.56
CA LEU A 374 1.61 11.12 2.98
C LEU A 374 1.41 12.44 3.73
N LEU A 375 1.86 13.58 3.18
CA LEU A 375 1.63 14.91 3.78
C LEU A 375 0.13 15.21 3.91
N ALA A 376 -0.68 14.89 2.88
CA ALA A 376 -2.13 15.06 2.96
C ALA A 376 -2.77 14.12 4.00
N LEU A 377 -2.27 12.89 4.12
CA LEU A 377 -2.75 11.92 5.10
C LEU A 377 -2.41 12.33 6.53
N LEU A 378 -1.27 13.01 6.76
CA LEU A 378 -0.89 13.58 8.05
C LEU A 378 -1.80 14.75 8.52
N GLU A 379 -2.73 15.23 7.69
CA GLU A 379 -3.81 16.13 8.11
C GLU A 379 -4.90 15.41 8.94
N TRP A 380 -4.82 14.07 9.05
CA TRP A 380 -5.77 13.22 9.76
C TRP A 380 -5.07 12.45 10.89
N GLU A 381 -5.78 12.27 12.02
CA GLU A 381 -5.17 11.64 13.20
C GLU A 381 -4.81 10.17 12.98
N ARG A 382 -5.64 9.44 12.23
CA ARG A 382 -5.56 7.97 12.03
C ARG A 382 -5.34 7.65 10.57
N GLY A 383 -4.12 7.83 10.09
CA GLY A 383 -3.73 7.56 8.71
C GLY A 383 -2.88 6.31 8.57
N GLY A 384 -3.02 5.58 7.47
CA GLY A 384 -2.23 4.41 7.09
C GLY A 384 -2.08 4.27 5.58
N VAL A 385 -1.18 3.40 5.16
CA VAL A 385 -0.91 3.07 3.76
C VAL A 385 -1.05 1.57 3.55
N MET A 386 -1.71 1.14 2.48
CA MET A 386 -1.71 -0.24 2.03
C MET A 386 -0.86 -0.39 0.77
N ILE A 387 0.10 -1.30 0.80
CA ILE A 387 0.82 -1.74 -0.41
C ILE A 387 -0.06 -2.80 -1.08
N ALA A 388 -0.87 -2.38 -2.05
CA ALA A 388 -1.80 -3.24 -2.77
C ALA A 388 -1.07 -3.90 -3.96
N ARG A 389 -0.27 -4.93 -3.66
CA ARG A 389 0.71 -5.53 -4.57
C ARG A 389 0.11 -6.13 -5.83
N GLY A 390 -1.13 -6.58 -5.81
CA GLY A 390 -1.80 -7.14 -6.97
C GLY A 390 -1.89 -6.15 -8.13
N ASP A 391 -2.64 -5.07 -7.98
CA ASP A 391 -2.76 -4.03 -9.00
C ASP A 391 -1.41 -3.32 -9.25
N LEU A 392 -0.62 -3.06 -8.18
CA LEU A 392 0.68 -2.40 -8.31
C LEU A 392 1.68 -3.22 -9.16
N ALA A 393 1.66 -4.54 -9.08
CA ALA A 393 2.52 -5.41 -9.90
C ALA A 393 2.17 -5.34 -11.40
N ILE A 394 0.89 -5.19 -11.71
CA ILE A 394 0.42 -5.05 -13.10
C ILE A 394 0.82 -3.68 -13.65
N GLU A 395 0.64 -2.64 -12.85
CA GLU A 395 0.94 -1.26 -13.21
C GLU A 395 2.46 -1.03 -13.39
N ALA A 396 3.27 -1.44 -12.41
CA ALA A 396 4.71 -1.21 -12.38
C ALA A 396 5.52 -2.27 -13.12
N GLY A 397 4.97 -3.46 -13.28
CA GLY A 397 5.68 -4.68 -13.70
C GLY A 397 6.39 -5.37 -12.53
N TYR A 398 6.41 -6.70 -12.57
CA TYR A 398 6.94 -7.54 -11.48
C TYR A 398 8.40 -7.24 -11.10
N LEU A 399 9.23 -6.85 -12.07
CA LEU A 399 10.65 -6.52 -11.80
C LEU A 399 10.80 -5.32 -10.86
N ARG A 400 9.92 -4.32 -10.99
CA ARG A 400 9.99 -3.11 -10.16
C ARG A 400 9.24 -3.23 -8.84
N LEU A 401 8.35 -4.22 -8.70
CA LEU A 401 7.53 -4.37 -7.51
C LEU A 401 8.38 -4.45 -6.23
N ALA A 402 9.47 -5.23 -6.26
CA ALA A 402 10.35 -5.41 -5.11
C ALA A 402 10.98 -4.09 -4.64
N GLU A 403 11.46 -3.26 -5.59
CA GLU A 403 12.01 -1.93 -5.31
C GLU A 403 10.94 -0.99 -4.75
N ILE A 404 9.79 -0.91 -5.41
CA ILE A 404 8.70 0.01 -5.05
C ILE A 404 8.16 -0.29 -3.65
N GLN A 405 7.95 -1.55 -3.30
CA GLN A 405 7.47 -1.91 -1.95
C GLN A 405 8.46 -1.52 -0.85
N GLU A 406 9.79 -1.62 -1.12
CA GLU A 406 10.82 -1.15 -0.19
C GLU A 406 10.76 0.37 0.00
N GLU A 407 10.66 1.13 -1.09
CA GLU A 407 10.61 2.59 -1.03
C GLU A 407 9.34 3.10 -0.34
N ILE A 408 8.19 2.42 -0.52
CA ILE A 408 6.96 2.72 0.21
C ILE A 408 7.17 2.51 1.71
N LEU A 409 7.77 1.38 2.13
CA LEU A 409 8.07 1.12 3.54
C LEU A 409 8.97 2.23 4.14
N TRP A 410 10.01 2.66 3.42
CA TRP A 410 10.91 3.71 3.91
C TRP A 410 10.25 5.07 4.02
N LEU A 411 9.46 5.47 3.03
CA LEU A 411 8.73 6.74 3.05
C LEU A 411 7.69 6.76 4.18
N CYS A 412 6.95 5.66 4.36
CA CYS A 412 5.99 5.54 5.46
C CYS A 412 6.67 5.54 6.83
N GLU A 413 7.83 4.87 6.97
CA GLU A 413 8.64 4.90 8.20
C GLU A 413 9.09 6.33 8.51
N SER A 414 9.52 7.10 7.49
CA SER A 414 9.92 8.49 7.69
C SER A 414 8.78 9.43 8.08
N ALA A 415 7.55 9.08 7.72
CA ALA A 415 6.33 9.78 8.11
C ALA A 415 5.68 9.22 9.38
N HIS A 416 6.24 8.18 10.00
CA HIS A 416 5.64 7.40 11.10
C HIS A 416 4.22 6.91 10.82
N ILE A 417 3.93 6.61 9.54
CA ILE A 417 2.63 6.10 9.08
C ILE A 417 2.67 4.58 9.03
N PRO A 418 1.72 3.87 9.68
CA PRO A 418 1.64 2.42 9.63
C PRO A 418 1.32 1.91 8.22
N VAL A 419 1.89 0.76 7.89
CA VAL A 419 1.74 0.10 6.59
C VAL A 419 0.99 -1.21 6.73
N ILE A 420 0.12 -1.49 5.76
CA ILE A 420 -0.54 -2.79 5.56
C ILE A 420 0.10 -3.46 4.36
N TRP A 421 0.67 -4.64 4.57
CA TRP A 421 1.21 -5.50 3.53
C TRP A 421 0.09 -6.36 2.97
N ALA A 422 -0.29 -6.15 1.71
CA ALA A 422 -1.52 -6.71 1.18
C ALA A 422 -1.32 -7.50 -0.12
N THR A 423 -2.33 -8.28 -0.44
CA THR A 423 -2.54 -9.14 -1.62
C THR A 423 -1.58 -10.34 -1.72
N GLU A 424 -2.16 -11.51 -2.01
CA GLU A 424 -1.47 -12.78 -2.26
C GLU A 424 -0.51 -13.26 -1.16
N VAL A 425 -0.71 -12.85 0.10
CA VAL A 425 0.02 -13.41 1.24
C VAL A 425 -0.60 -14.75 1.60
N LEU A 426 0.19 -15.84 1.57
CA LEU A 426 -0.26 -17.20 1.85
C LEU A 426 -1.52 -17.62 1.07
N ASP A 427 -1.67 -17.16 -0.16
CA ASP A 427 -2.86 -17.38 -0.99
C ASP A 427 -3.06 -18.85 -1.33
N GLN A 428 -1.99 -19.59 -1.66
CA GLN A 428 -2.05 -21.01 -1.89
C GLN A 428 -2.39 -21.77 -0.60
N LEU A 429 -1.82 -21.38 0.55
CA LEU A 429 -2.17 -21.98 1.84
C LEU A 429 -3.66 -21.77 2.13
N SER A 430 -4.18 -20.56 1.94
CA SER A 430 -5.59 -20.24 2.20
C SER A 430 -6.56 -21.02 1.30
N LYS A 431 -6.18 -21.31 0.06
CA LYS A 431 -7.02 -22.02 -0.91
C LYS A 431 -6.86 -23.54 -0.90
N SER A 432 -5.64 -24.05 -0.68
CA SER A 432 -5.32 -25.48 -0.81
C SER A 432 -4.85 -26.18 0.48
N GLY A 433 -4.64 -25.42 1.55
CA GLY A 433 -4.17 -25.93 2.84
C GLY A 433 -2.66 -26.22 2.92
N HIS A 434 -1.87 -25.93 1.86
CA HIS A 434 -0.42 -26.16 1.81
C HIS A 434 0.31 -24.93 1.27
N PRO A 435 1.28 -24.34 2.04
CA PRO A 435 2.03 -23.16 1.57
C PRO A 435 3.13 -23.57 0.60
N SER A 436 3.46 -22.67 -0.33
CA SER A 436 4.70 -22.73 -1.09
C SER A 436 5.85 -22.08 -0.30
N ARG A 437 7.10 -22.42 -0.67
CA ARG A 437 8.29 -21.78 -0.05
C ARG A 437 8.35 -20.28 -0.33
N ALA A 438 7.88 -19.84 -1.49
CA ALA A 438 7.81 -18.43 -1.86
C ALA A 438 6.87 -17.65 -0.95
N GLU A 439 5.68 -18.20 -0.65
CA GLU A 439 4.71 -17.60 0.26
C GLU A 439 5.22 -17.51 1.69
N VAL A 440 5.97 -18.50 2.17
CA VAL A 440 6.60 -18.44 3.52
C VAL A 440 7.62 -17.32 3.60
N THR A 441 8.42 -17.13 2.53
CA THR A 441 9.38 -16.03 2.45
C THR A 441 8.68 -14.66 2.40
N ASP A 442 7.59 -14.54 1.64
CA ASP A 442 6.78 -13.32 1.58
C ASP A 442 6.12 -13.01 2.92
N ALA A 443 5.56 -14.03 3.59
CA ALA A 443 5.01 -13.89 4.94
C ALA A 443 6.07 -13.42 5.95
N ALA A 444 7.30 -13.93 5.87
CA ALA A 444 8.41 -13.45 6.71
C ALA A 444 8.76 -11.98 6.40
N MET A 445 8.79 -11.57 5.12
CA MET A 445 9.05 -10.21 4.69
C MET A 445 7.98 -9.23 5.17
N SER A 446 6.70 -9.67 5.20
CA SER A 446 5.56 -8.87 5.65
C SER A 446 5.64 -8.42 7.11
N SER A 447 6.49 -9.07 7.94
CA SER A 447 6.75 -8.67 9.34
C SER A 447 7.33 -7.25 9.48
N ARG A 448 7.74 -6.64 8.39
CA ARG A 448 8.23 -5.24 8.34
C ARG A 448 7.09 -4.21 8.32
N ALA A 449 5.87 -4.64 8.09
CA ALA A 449 4.67 -3.82 8.13
C ALA A 449 3.95 -3.95 9.49
N GLU A 450 3.08 -3.00 9.81
CA GLU A 450 2.28 -3.00 11.04
C GLU A 450 1.04 -3.88 10.94
N CYS A 451 0.65 -4.27 9.72
CA CYS A 451 -0.45 -5.18 9.46
C CYS A 451 -0.18 -6.02 8.20
N VAL A 452 -0.67 -7.25 8.19
CA VAL A 452 -0.66 -8.14 7.02
C VAL A 452 -2.08 -8.54 6.68
N MET A 453 -2.45 -8.42 5.40
CA MET A 453 -3.78 -8.79 4.93
C MET A 453 -3.76 -10.17 4.26
N LEU A 454 -4.65 -11.04 4.72
CA LEU A 454 -4.98 -12.31 4.09
C LEU A 454 -6.27 -12.19 3.26
N ASN A 455 -6.32 -12.89 2.15
CA ASN A 455 -7.54 -13.06 1.37
C ASN A 455 -8.39 -14.23 1.91
N LYS A 456 -9.66 -14.30 1.46
CA LYS A 456 -10.57 -15.41 1.74
C LYS A 456 -10.06 -16.75 1.20
N GLY A 457 -10.44 -17.86 1.82
CA GLY A 457 -10.15 -19.23 1.37
C GLY A 457 -10.63 -20.26 2.39
N ASP A 458 -10.81 -21.50 1.95
CA ASP A 458 -11.33 -22.61 2.76
C ASP A 458 -10.44 -22.96 3.98
N TYR A 459 -9.16 -22.59 3.91
CA TYR A 459 -8.17 -22.84 4.97
C TYR A 459 -7.73 -21.54 5.67
N ILE A 460 -8.63 -20.52 5.72
CA ILE A 460 -8.25 -19.20 6.23
C ILE A 460 -7.83 -19.24 7.70
N ALA A 461 -8.50 -19.97 8.58
CA ALA A 461 -8.13 -20.12 9.98
C ALA A 461 -6.69 -20.67 10.13
N LYS A 462 -6.36 -21.72 9.38
CA LYS A 462 -5.00 -22.30 9.32
C LYS A 462 -3.96 -21.29 8.84
N SER A 463 -4.33 -20.44 7.87
CA SER A 463 -3.44 -19.42 7.33
C SER A 463 -3.17 -18.30 8.36
N ILE A 464 -4.16 -17.93 9.17
CA ILE A 464 -4.01 -16.98 10.27
C ILE A 464 -3.05 -17.53 11.33
N GLU A 465 -3.25 -18.77 11.78
CA GLU A 465 -2.37 -19.43 12.78
C GLU A 465 -0.93 -19.59 12.26
N PHE A 466 -0.78 -19.95 10.99
CA PHE A 466 0.53 -20.07 10.35
C PHE A 466 1.23 -18.71 10.25
N LEU A 467 0.53 -17.67 9.79
CA LEU A 467 1.06 -16.32 9.72
C LEU A 467 1.42 -15.78 11.09
N ASP A 468 0.57 -16.01 12.11
CA ASP A 468 0.84 -15.61 13.49
C ASP A 468 2.16 -16.19 13.97
N SER A 469 2.42 -17.48 13.72
CA SER A 469 3.67 -18.17 14.09
C SER A 469 4.88 -17.56 13.36
N VAL A 470 4.79 -17.32 12.05
CA VAL A 470 5.87 -16.70 11.26
C VAL A 470 6.17 -15.29 11.78
N LEU A 471 5.14 -14.48 12.04
CA LEU A 471 5.31 -13.11 12.54
C LEU A 471 5.92 -13.07 13.95
N GLN A 472 5.57 -14.02 14.83
CA GLN A 472 6.21 -14.16 16.15
C GLN A 472 7.71 -14.47 16.03
N ASP A 473 8.07 -15.44 15.21
CA ASP A 473 9.46 -15.83 15.00
C ASP A 473 10.26 -14.66 14.43
N MET A 474 9.72 -13.97 13.41
CA MET A 474 10.38 -12.85 12.77
C MET A 474 10.53 -11.63 13.67
N SER A 475 9.61 -11.38 14.59
CA SER A 475 9.68 -10.24 15.52
C SER A 475 10.90 -10.27 16.43
N ALA A 476 11.44 -11.47 16.71
CA ALA A 476 12.68 -11.64 17.47
C ALA A 476 13.94 -11.45 16.62
N HIS A 477 13.84 -11.52 15.30
CA HIS A 477 14.97 -11.40 14.37
C HIS A 477 15.17 -9.99 13.81
N GLN A 478 14.08 -9.26 13.61
CA GLN A 478 14.13 -7.95 12.98
C GLN A 478 13.02 -7.01 13.46
N ASN A 479 13.29 -5.72 13.37
CA ASN A 479 12.29 -4.66 13.50
C ASN A 479 12.44 -3.75 12.29
N LYS A 480 11.42 -3.67 11.44
CA LYS A 480 11.53 -3.03 10.13
C LYS A 480 12.70 -3.64 9.35
N LYS A 481 13.64 -2.84 8.87
CA LYS A 481 14.87 -3.33 8.23
C LYS A 481 16.06 -3.50 9.20
N GLN A 482 15.85 -3.29 10.50
CA GLN A 482 16.91 -3.43 11.50
C GLN A 482 17.02 -4.86 11.99
N SER A 483 18.17 -5.49 11.78
CA SER A 483 18.48 -6.79 12.37
C SER A 483 18.66 -6.68 13.87
N LEU A 484 18.02 -7.57 14.65
CA LEU A 484 18.15 -7.67 16.09
C LEU A 484 19.16 -8.78 16.43
N LEU A 485 20.15 -8.48 17.28
CA LEU A 485 21.18 -9.42 17.70
C LEU A 485 20.69 -10.26 18.89
N ARG A 486 19.60 -11.02 18.68
CA ARG A 486 19.14 -11.97 19.70
C ARG A 486 20.12 -13.12 19.88
N ARG A 487 20.13 -13.75 21.03
CA ARG A 487 20.88 -15.01 21.23
C ARG A 487 20.39 -16.07 20.23
N LEU A 488 21.32 -16.64 19.48
CA LEU A 488 21.03 -17.76 18.60
C LEU A 488 21.05 -19.07 19.40
N ASN A 489 20.07 -19.93 19.17
CA ASN A 489 19.91 -21.21 19.86
C ASN A 489 20.20 -22.41 18.94
N SER A 490 20.59 -22.16 17.68
CA SER A 490 20.81 -23.20 16.68
C SER A 490 22.09 -23.99 16.88
N TRP A 491 23.04 -23.43 17.63
CA TRP A 491 24.27 -24.09 18.06
C TRP A 491 24.61 -23.72 19.48
N LYS A 492 25.24 -24.63 20.22
CA LYS A 492 25.71 -24.49 21.59
C LYS A 492 27.19 -24.18 21.60
#